data_42cef3a8ba9b58b5ad7b4de34cee4e7e
#
_entry.id   42cef3a8ba9b58b5ad7b4de34cee4e7e
#
_cell.length_a   1.000
_cell.length_b   1.000
_cell.length_c   1.000
_cell.angle_alpha   90.00
_cell.angle_beta   90.00
_cell.angle_gamma   90.00
#
_symmetry.space_group_name_H-M   'P 1'
#
loop_
_entity.id
_entity.type
_entity.pdbx_description
1 polymer ?
#
loop_
_entity_poly.entity_id
_entity_poly.type
_entity_poly.pdbx_seq_one_letter_code
_entity_poly.pdbx_strand_id
1 'polypeptide(L)'
;WWSIYQIIQKNHPNYVLLENVDRLLKSPASQRGRDFGIILKCLQEEGYGIEWRVINAADYGCVQRRRRTFIFAFKNTTKQYERMTSCFSADTKDGRVWLMQEGFFAHAFPVHSEVADPKKVITVDFNEYTDTVDVTNRFRAAFYNSGVLCNGKIFSLEAVPNGKEPMLLGDIIVNGDIDKSFFIEDEDLEKWKYMKGAKTIERTSKTGYSYTFSEGPI
;
A
#
# COMPACT_ATOMS: atom_id res chain seq x y z
N TRP A 1 -8.56 11.03 -6.98
CA TRP A 1 -7.53 10.66 -7.95
C TRP A 1 -7.46 11.65 -9.11
N TRP A 2 -8.55 11.93 -9.78
CA TRP A 2 -8.57 12.67 -11.05
C TRP A 2 -7.89 14.05 -10.97
N SER A 3 -8.06 14.80 -9.89
CA SER A 3 -7.38 16.10 -9.72
C SER A 3 -5.85 15.95 -9.64
N ILE A 4 -5.36 14.89 -8.97
CA ILE A 4 -3.93 14.57 -8.93
C ILE A 4 -3.43 14.19 -10.32
N TYR A 5 -4.18 13.38 -11.05
CA TYR A 5 -3.84 12.97 -12.40
C TYR A 5 -3.73 14.17 -13.36
N GLN A 6 -4.67 15.10 -13.31
CA GLN A 6 -4.61 16.36 -14.08
C GLN A 6 -3.35 17.18 -13.78
N ILE A 7 -2.91 17.22 -12.52
CA ILE A 7 -1.67 17.90 -12.13
C ILE A 7 -0.45 17.20 -12.75
N ILE A 8 -0.43 15.87 -12.73
CA ILE A 8 0.63 15.07 -13.34
C ILE A 8 0.67 15.29 -14.85
N GLN A 9 -0.47 15.25 -15.51
CA GLN A 9 -0.59 15.50 -16.96
C GLN A 9 -0.13 16.89 -17.37
N LYS A 10 -0.42 17.89 -16.55
CA LYS A 10 -0.04 19.29 -16.86
C LYS A 10 1.46 19.55 -16.65
N ASN A 11 2.05 18.95 -15.61
CA ASN A 11 3.40 19.34 -15.17
C ASN A 11 4.47 18.28 -15.52
N HIS A 12 4.08 17.07 -15.88
CA HIS A 12 4.97 15.95 -16.24
C HIS A 12 6.16 15.77 -15.26
N PRO A 13 5.93 15.69 -13.94
CA PRO A 13 7.01 15.61 -12.98
C PRO A 13 7.86 14.36 -13.21
N ASN A 14 9.17 14.43 -12.96
CA ASN A 14 10.05 13.27 -13.09
C ASN A 14 9.75 12.20 -12.03
N TYR A 15 9.26 12.60 -10.87
CA TYR A 15 8.96 11.73 -9.74
C TYR A 15 7.63 12.08 -9.12
N VAL A 16 6.86 11.07 -8.75
CA VAL A 16 5.57 11.20 -8.05
C VAL A 16 5.59 10.24 -6.87
N LEU A 17 5.38 10.76 -5.67
CA LEU A 17 5.20 9.95 -4.46
C LEU A 17 3.77 10.18 -3.94
N LEU A 18 3.02 9.10 -3.84
CA LEU A 18 1.65 9.10 -3.34
C LEU A 18 1.53 8.25 -2.07
N GLU A 19 0.63 8.64 -1.19
CA GLU A 19 0.29 7.87 0.02
C GLU A 19 -1.21 7.61 0.03
N ASN A 20 -1.60 6.40 0.43
CA ASN A 20 -3.00 6.03 0.61
C ASN A 20 -3.13 4.93 1.67
N VAL A 21 -4.36 4.64 2.08
CA VAL A 21 -4.65 3.50 2.96
C VAL A 21 -4.37 2.18 2.23
N ASP A 22 -3.98 1.14 2.98
CA ASP A 22 -3.66 -0.18 2.42
C ASP A 22 -4.86 -0.86 1.71
N ARG A 23 -6.07 -0.48 2.07
CA ARG A 23 -7.31 -0.96 1.42
C ARG A 23 -7.42 -0.60 -0.05
N LEU A 24 -6.71 0.43 -0.52
CA LEU A 24 -6.67 0.82 -1.94
C LEU A 24 -6.33 -0.37 -2.83
N LEU A 25 -5.37 -1.21 -2.43
CA LEU A 25 -4.94 -2.39 -3.19
C LEU A 25 -6.05 -3.43 -3.42
N LYS A 26 -7.13 -3.34 -2.64
CA LYS A 26 -8.24 -4.31 -2.65
C LYS A 26 -9.58 -3.68 -3.03
N SER A 27 -9.58 -2.39 -3.37
CA SER A 27 -10.80 -1.62 -3.70
C SER A 27 -11.20 -1.78 -5.17
N PRO A 28 -12.49 -1.85 -5.46
CA PRO A 28 -13.60 -2.11 -4.54
C PRO A 28 -13.76 -3.61 -4.24
N ALA A 29 -14.55 -3.97 -3.23
CA ALA A 29 -14.76 -5.37 -2.86
C ALA A 29 -15.41 -6.20 -3.99
N SER A 30 -16.29 -5.60 -4.79
CA SER A 30 -16.98 -6.23 -5.93
C SER A 30 -16.07 -6.51 -7.14
N GLN A 31 -14.98 -5.72 -7.28
CA GLN A 31 -14.02 -5.83 -8.38
C GLN A 31 -12.61 -5.53 -7.86
N ARG A 32 -12.06 -6.52 -7.17
CA ARG A 32 -10.85 -6.38 -6.38
C ARG A 32 -9.67 -5.85 -7.18
N GLY A 33 -9.05 -4.77 -6.68
CA GLY A 33 -7.86 -4.15 -7.28
C GLY A 33 -8.15 -3.16 -8.42
N ARG A 34 -9.40 -2.99 -8.85
CA ARG A 34 -9.77 -2.09 -9.95
C ARG A 34 -9.30 -0.65 -9.71
N ASP A 35 -9.61 -0.09 -8.56
CA ASP A 35 -9.32 1.32 -8.28
C ASP A 35 -7.81 1.60 -8.29
N PHE A 36 -7.02 0.66 -7.78
CA PHE A 36 -5.57 0.74 -7.88
C PHE A 36 -5.07 0.50 -9.31
N GLY A 37 -5.69 -0.43 -10.03
CA GLY A 37 -5.41 -0.68 -11.45
C GLY A 37 -5.61 0.57 -12.31
N ILE A 38 -6.66 1.37 -12.06
CA ILE A 38 -6.89 2.65 -12.75
C ILE A 38 -5.73 3.62 -12.49
N ILE A 39 -5.26 3.72 -11.24
CA ILE A 39 -4.11 4.59 -10.91
C ILE A 39 -2.86 4.14 -11.66
N LEU A 40 -2.59 2.83 -11.66
CA LEU A 40 -1.45 2.26 -12.38
C LEU A 40 -1.54 2.52 -13.89
N LYS A 41 -2.74 2.37 -14.49
CA LYS A 41 -2.94 2.59 -15.92
C LYS A 41 -2.71 4.06 -16.29
N CYS A 42 -3.29 4.99 -15.55
CA CYS A 42 -3.07 6.42 -15.74
C CYS A 42 -1.58 6.79 -15.72
N LEU A 43 -0.83 6.29 -14.74
CA LEU A 43 0.60 6.57 -14.63
C LEU A 43 1.41 5.89 -15.75
N GLN A 44 1.02 4.68 -16.16
CA GLN A 44 1.64 3.99 -17.29
C GLN A 44 1.47 4.77 -18.60
N GLU A 45 0.27 5.27 -18.86
CA GLU A 45 -0.05 6.07 -20.05
C GLU A 45 0.78 7.36 -20.11
N GLU A 46 1.11 7.92 -18.95
CA GLU A 46 2.03 9.07 -18.83
C GLU A 46 3.52 8.67 -18.89
N GLY A 47 3.84 7.38 -19.10
CA GLY A 47 5.21 6.91 -19.28
C GLY A 47 5.99 6.73 -17.97
N TYR A 48 5.30 6.41 -16.87
CA TYR A 48 5.95 6.12 -15.58
C TYR A 48 6.18 4.62 -15.38
N GLY A 49 7.35 4.29 -14.82
CA GLY A 49 7.56 3.07 -14.05
C GLY A 49 7.07 3.27 -12.63
N ILE A 50 6.55 2.24 -11.99
CA ILE A 50 5.87 2.37 -10.71
C ILE A 50 6.33 1.28 -9.76
N GLU A 51 6.56 1.66 -8.52
CA GLU A 51 6.80 0.75 -7.39
C GLU A 51 5.82 1.09 -6.28
N TRP A 52 5.24 0.08 -5.60
CA TRP A 52 4.43 0.30 -4.41
C TRP A 52 4.81 -0.63 -3.29
N ARG A 53 4.59 -0.14 -2.05
CA ARG A 53 4.76 -0.92 -0.84
C ARG A 53 3.79 -0.49 0.25
N VAL A 54 3.20 -1.47 0.92
CA VAL A 54 2.51 -1.22 2.19
C VAL A 54 3.55 -1.21 3.29
N ILE A 55 3.66 -0.08 3.97
CA ILE A 55 4.60 0.12 5.06
C ILE A 55 3.79 0.34 6.34
N ASN A 56 4.11 -0.41 7.39
CA ASN A 56 3.62 -0.17 8.73
C ASN A 56 4.74 0.45 9.55
N ALA A 57 4.51 1.61 10.10
CA ALA A 57 5.53 2.35 10.84
C ALA A 57 6.12 1.56 12.03
N ALA A 58 5.30 0.73 12.69
CA ALA A 58 5.74 -0.10 13.80
C ALA A 58 6.80 -1.13 13.39
N ASP A 59 6.74 -1.65 12.16
CA ASP A 59 7.69 -2.65 11.67
C ASP A 59 9.11 -2.07 11.47
N TYR A 60 9.23 -0.73 11.48
CA TYR A 60 10.48 -0.01 11.28
C TYR A 60 10.88 0.86 12.48
N GLY A 61 10.44 0.47 13.69
CA GLY A 61 10.89 1.05 14.95
C GLY A 61 10.12 2.29 15.41
N CYS A 62 8.94 2.58 14.84
CA CYS A 62 8.06 3.63 15.35
C CYS A 62 7.05 3.05 16.33
N VAL A 63 6.66 3.82 17.34
CA VAL A 63 5.62 3.43 18.32
C VAL A 63 4.20 3.41 17.75
N GLN A 64 4.02 3.92 16.53
CA GLN A 64 2.73 4.00 15.89
C GLN A 64 2.48 2.82 14.95
N ARG A 65 1.43 2.06 15.19
CA ARG A 65 0.93 1.05 14.25
C ARG A 65 0.09 1.71 13.16
N ARG A 66 0.77 2.14 12.07
CA ARG A 66 0.14 2.86 10.94
C ARG A 66 0.56 2.23 9.62
N ARG A 67 -0.37 1.53 9.00
CA ARG A 67 -0.19 0.91 7.69
C ARG A 67 -0.64 1.86 6.58
N ARG A 68 0.25 2.09 5.60
CA ARG A 68 -0.05 2.92 4.43
C ARG A 68 0.56 2.31 3.18
N THR A 69 -0.13 2.45 2.06
CA THR A 69 0.41 2.15 0.74
C THR A 69 1.13 3.39 0.23
N PHE A 70 2.42 3.26 0.02
CA PHE A 70 3.20 4.24 -0.69
C PHE A 70 3.37 3.79 -2.14
N ILE A 71 3.23 4.74 -3.07
CA ILE A 71 3.34 4.51 -4.50
C ILE A 71 4.38 5.50 -5.01
N PHE A 72 5.48 4.99 -5.53
CA PHE A 72 6.52 5.81 -6.12
C PHE A 72 6.56 5.56 -7.63
N ALA A 73 6.32 6.64 -8.39
CA ALA A 73 6.36 6.61 -9.84
C ALA A 73 7.48 7.50 -10.35
N PHE A 74 8.20 7.05 -11.36
CA PHE A 74 9.32 7.75 -11.96
C PHE A 74 9.24 7.66 -13.48
N LYS A 75 9.42 8.82 -14.14
CA LYS A 75 9.27 8.97 -15.57
C LYS A 75 10.31 8.15 -16.33
N ASN A 76 9.96 7.68 -17.51
CA ASN A 76 10.82 6.90 -18.41
C ASN A 76 12.09 7.63 -18.88
N THR A 77 12.21 8.93 -18.62
CA THR A 77 13.41 9.75 -18.86
C THR A 77 14.39 9.76 -17.70
N THR A 78 14.08 9.07 -16.59
CA THR A 78 14.90 9.09 -15.36
C THR A 78 15.86 7.90 -15.30
N LYS A 79 17.01 8.09 -14.63
CA LYS A 79 17.93 7.01 -14.33
C LYS A 79 17.30 5.88 -13.51
N GLN A 80 16.31 6.22 -12.69
CA GLN A 80 15.58 5.22 -11.90
C GLN A 80 14.78 4.27 -12.78
N TYR A 81 14.19 4.80 -13.86
CA TYR A 81 13.49 3.98 -14.84
C TYR A 81 14.46 3.06 -15.61
N GLU A 82 15.60 3.58 -16.03
CA GLU A 82 16.66 2.80 -16.70
C GLU A 82 17.13 1.63 -15.80
N ARG A 83 17.38 1.90 -14.52
CA ARG A 83 17.72 0.85 -13.54
C ARG A 83 16.61 -0.19 -13.42
N MET A 84 15.35 0.22 -13.31
CA MET A 84 14.22 -0.70 -13.22
C MET A 84 14.14 -1.58 -14.47
N THR A 85 14.23 -1.01 -15.66
CA THR A 85 14.17 -1.77 -16.92
C THR A 85 15.30 -2.76 -17.06
N SER A 86 16.48 -2.43 -16.54
CA SER A 86 17.64 -3.37 -16.51
C SER A 86 17.39 -4.57 -15.58
N CYS A 87 16.67 -4.37 -14.47
CA CYS A 87 16.29 -5.46 -13.57
C CYS A 87 15.16 -6.34 -14.16
N PHE A 88 14.32 -5.76 -15.01
CA PHE A 88 13.23 -6.45 -15.72
C PHE A 88 13.61 -6.76 -17.14
N SER A 89 14.72 -7.48 -17.38
CA SER A 89 15.05 -7.95 -18.71
C SER A 89 13.93 -8.80 -19.28
N ALA A 90 13.84 -8.86 -20.62
CA ALA A 90 12.73 -9.50 -21.33
C ALA A 90 12.50 -10.98 -20.91
N ASP A 91 13.53 -11.64 -20.37
CA ASP A 91 13.49 -13.04 -20.00
C ASP A 91 13.03 -13.32 -18.57
N THR A 92 13.22 -12.37 -17.63
CA THR A 92 13.02 -12.70 -16.21
C THR A 92 11.63 -12.39 -15.68
N LYS A 93 10.80 -11.54 -16.27
CA LYS A 93 9.44 -11.15 -15.77
C LYS A 93 9.30 -11.12 -14.24
N ASP A 94 10.40 -11.18 -13.51
CA ASP A 94 10.49 -11.35 -12.07
C ASP A 94 11.00 -10.05 -11.43
N GLY A 95 10.13 -9.40 -10.70
CA GLY A 95 10.41 -8.15 -10.00
C GLY A 95 11.10 -8.31 -8.65
N ARG A 96 11.50 -9.52 -8.25
CA ARG A 96 12.05 -9.75 -6.90
C ARG A 96 13.31 -8.95 -6.65
N VAL A 97 14.25 -8.95 -7.58
CA VAL A 97 15.52 -8.20 -7.42
C VAL A 97 15.22 -6.72 -7.17
N TRP A 98 14.31 -6.15 -7.96
CA TRP A 98 13.88 -4.77 -7.75
C TRP A 98 13.26 -4.57 -6.37
N LEU A 99 12.26 -5.35 -6.03
CA LEU A 99 11.51 -5.19 -4.79
C LEU A 99 12.33 -5.43 -3.52
N MET A 100 13.34 -6.32 -3.58
CA MET A 100 14.11 -6.73 -2.41
C MET A 100 15.45 -6.00 -2.28
N GLN A 101 16.04 -5.53 -3.38
CA GLN A 101 17.43 -5.05 -3.40
C GLN A 101 17.59 -3.68 -4.06
N GLU A 102 17.07 -3.49 -5.28
CA GLU A 102 17.41 -2.34 -6.13
C GLU A 102 16.41 -1.20 -6.10
N GLY A 103 15.16 -1.48 -5.69
CA GLY A 103 14.06 -0.51 -5.69
C GLY A 103 14.21 0.58 -4.65
N PHE A 104 13.46 1.65 -4.86
CA PHE A 104 13.44 2.79 -3.95
C PHE A 104 13.09 2.39 -2.52
N PHE A 105 12.04 1.57 -2.37
CA PHE A 105 11.62 1.12 -1.04
C PHE A 105 12.54 0.06 -0.44
N ALA A 106 13.30 -0.69 -1.24
CA ALA A 106 14.18 -1.74 -0.73
C ALA A 106 15.27 -1.17 0.18
N HIS A 107 15.82 -0.02 -0.15
CA HIS A 107 16.87 0.63 0.64
C HIS A 107 16.35 1.26 1.92
N ALA A 108 15.20 1.94 1.85
CA ALA A 108 14.63 2.67 2.98
C ALA A 108 13.84 1.77 3.95
N PHE A 109 13.20 0.74 3.40
CA PHE A 109 12.31 -0.18 4.11
C PHE A 109 12.62 -1.62 3.68
N PRO A 110 13.75 -2.18 4.14
CA PRO A 110 14.20 -3.49 3.73
C PRO A 110 13.19 -4.58 4.07
N VAL A 111 13.04 -5.51 3.13
CA VAL A 111 12.10 -6.61 3.23
C VAL A 111 12.74 -7.89 2.70
N HIS A 112 12.15 -9.03 3.04
CA HIS A 112 12.39 -10.31 2.40
C HIS A 112 11.08 -10.91 1.90
N SER A 113 11.17 -11.97 1.12
CA SER A 113 10.00 -12.75 0.71
C SER A 113 10.26 -14.22 0.95
N GLU A 114 9.36 -14.85 1.68
CA GLU A 114 9.35 -16.30 1.86
C GLU A 114 8.65 -17.03 0.71
N VAL A 115 8.16 -16.27 -0.28
CA VAL A 115 7.38 -16.82 -1.40
C VAL A 115 8.30 -17.51 -2.37
N ALA A 116 8.58 -18.79 -2.12
CA ALA A 116 9.18 -19.69 -3.09
C ALA A 116 8.16 -20.19 -4.14
N ASP A 117 6.87 -20.19 -3.78
CA ASP A 117 5.80 -20.69 -4.63
C ASP A 117 5.42 -19.65 -5.71
N PRO A 118 5.61 -19.95 -7.02
CA PRO A 118 5.19 -19.06 -8.10
C PRO A 118 3.70 -18.72 -8.09
N LYS A 119 2.85 -19.56 -7.49
CA LYS A 119 1.40 -19.32 -7.37
C LYS A 119 1.05 -18.19 -6.39
N LYS A 120 1.98 -17.78 -5.54
CA LYS A 120 1.83 -16.64 -4.63
C LYS A 120 2.42 -15.34 -5.19
N VAL A 121 2.59 -15.29 -6.49
CA VAL A 121 3.02 -14.12 -7.24
C VAL A 121 1.91 -13.75 -8.21
N ILE A 122 1.63 -12.46 -8.30
CA ILE A 122 0.70 -11.93 -9.31
C ILE A 122 1.53 -11.31 -10.42
N THR A 123 1.28 -11.78 -11.63
CA THR A 123 1.79 -11.17 -12.86
C THR A 123 0.62 -10.82 -13.75
N VAL A 124 0.60 -9.58 -14.24
CA VAL A 124 -0.43 -9.10 -15.18
C VAL A 124 0.27 -8.38 -16.32
N ASP A 125 -0.10 -8.70 -17.55
CA ASP A 125 0.29 -7.88 -18.70
C ASP A 125 -0.75 -6.76 -18.89
N PHE A 126 -0.35 -5.57 -18.53
CA PHE A 126 -1.21 -4.39 -18.57
C PHE A 126 -1.38 -3.83 -19.98
N ASN A 127 -0.54 -4.31 -20.94
CA ASN A 127 -0.69 -3.98 -22.35
C ASN A 127 -1.91 -4.67 -22.98
N GLU A 128 -2.49 -5.67 -22.31
CA GLU A 128 -3.77 -6.28 -22.72
C GLU A 128 -4.98 -5.37 -22.46
N TYR A 129 -4.81 -4.28 -21.73
CA TYR A 129 -5.85 -3.29 -21.44
C TYR A 129 -5.59 -2.03 -22.27
N THR A 130 -6.55 -1.65 -23.10
CA THR A 130 -6.40 -0.52 -24.03
C THR A 130 -6.29 0.81 -23.33
N ASP A 131 -7.13 1.05 -22.32
CA ASP A 131 -7.23 2.32 -21.61
C ASP A 131 -7.82 2.14 -20.19
N THR A 132 -8.03 3.25 -19.51
CA THR A 132 -8.63 3.27 -18.17
C THR A 132 -10.09 2.81 -18.13
N VAL A 133 -10.84 2.94 -19.23
CA VAL A 133 -12.22 2.44 -19.32
C VAL A 133 -12.20 0.92 -19.36
N ASP A 134 -11.32 0.35 -20.14
CA ASP A 134 -11.14 -1.09 -20.23
C ASP A 134 -10.70 -1.68 -18.89
N VAL A 135 -9.74 -1.05 -18.20
CA VAL A 135 -9.37 -1.40 -16.82
C VAL A 135 -10.57 -1.33 -15.88
N THR A 136 -11.39 -0.28 -15.97
CA THR A 136 -12.58 -0.11 -15.15
C THR A 136 -13.57 -1.27 -15.33
N ASN A 137 -13.74 -1.73 -16.56
CA ASN A 137 -14.75 -2.73 -16.88
C ASN A 137 -14.32 -4.16 -16.54
N ARG A 138 -13.08 -4.53 -16.77
CA ARG A 138 -12.67 -5.93 -16.72
C ARG A 138 -11.46 -6.26 -15.84
N PHE A 139 -10.70 -5.24 -15.34
CA PHE A 139 -9.52 -5.52 -14.53
C PHE A 139 -9.87 -6.05 -13.15
N ARG A 140 -9.23 -7.14 -12.76
CA ARG A 140 -9.28 -7.72 -11.42
C ARG A 140 -7.91 -8.28 -11.06
N ALA A 141 -7.37 -7.84 -9.93
CA ALA A 141 -6.15 -8.41 -9.37
C ALA A 141 -6.17 -8.31 -7.85
N ALA A 142 -5.74 -9.35 -7.17
CA ALA A 142 -5.61 -9.35 -5.71
C ALA A 142 -4.18 -8.94 -5.32
N PHE A 143 -3.82 -7.68 -5.58
CA PHE A 143 -2.49 -7.17 -5.29
C PHE A 143 -2.00 -7.51 -3.87
N TYR A 144 -0.73 -7.87 -3.78
CA TYR A 144 -0.01 -8.03 -2.53
C TYR A 144 0.53 -6.68 -2.03
N ASN A 145 1.13 -6.71 -0.85
CA ASN A 145 1.65 -5.53 -0.16
C ASN A 145 2.88 -4.89 -0.82
N SER A 146 3.44 -5.51 -1.85
CA SER A 146 4.52 -4.94 -2.67
C SER A 146 4.35 -5.29 -4.14
N GLY A 147 4.87 -4.44 -5.01
CA GLY A 147 4.87 -4.72 -6.43
C GLY A 147 5.45 -3.59 -7.27
N VAL A 148 5.56 -3.87 -8.55
CA VAL A 148 6.07 -2.96 -9.56
C VAL A 148 5.24 -3.06 -10.85
N LEU A 149 5.23 -1.96 -11.60
CA LEU A 149 4.81 -1.91 -13.00
C LEU A 149 5.96 -1.37 -13.84
N CYS A 150 6.46 -2.18 -14.76
CA CYS A 150 7.53 -1.83 -15.68
C CYS A 150 7.19 -2.32 -17.09
N ASN A 151 7.33 -1.46 -18.09
CA ASN A 151 7.04 -1.80 -19.51
C ASN A 151 5.67 -2.49 -19.71
N GLY A 152 4.65 -2.03 -18.98
CA GLY A 152 3.30 -2.58 -19.03
C GLY A 152 3.12 -3.92 -18.31
N LYS A 153 4.14 -4.43 -17.63
CA LYS A 153 4.04 -5.66 -16.85
C LYS A 153 4.01 -5.39 -15.37
N ILE A 154 2.98 -5.90 -14.72
CA ILE A 154 2.83 -5.87 -13.26
C ILE A 154 3.42 -7.15 -12.69
N PHE A 155 4.19 -6.97 -11.62
CA PHE A 155 4.65 -8.03 -10.74
C PHE A 155 4.36 -7.65 -9.30
N SER A 156 3.66 -8.51 -8.55
CA SER A 156 3.30 -8.25 -7.15
C SER A 156 3.47 -9.51 -6.31
N LEU A 157 4.07 -9.36 -5.14
CA LEU A 157 4.27 -10.44 -4.18
C LEU A 157 4.13 -9.95 -2.74
N GLU A 158 3.97 -10.90 -1.83
CA GLU A 158 3.99 -10.61 -0.40
C GLU A 158 5.44 -10.42 0.07
N ALA A 159 5.71 -9.24 0.62
CA ALA A 159 6.98 -8.89 1.24
C ALA A 159 6.80 -8.84 2.76
N VAL A 160 7.78 -9.41 3.47
CA VAL A 160 7.85 -9.40 4.93
C VAL A 160 8.90 -8.38 5.36
N PRO A 161 8.55 -7.42 6.23
CA PRO A 161 9.51 -6.44 6.72
C PRO A 161 10.71 -7.10 7.42
N ASN A 162 11.93 -6.64 7.09
CA ASN A 162 13.10 -6.87 7.92
C ASN A 162 13.06 -5.86 9.07
N GLY A 163 12.18 -6.14 10.02
CA GLY A 163 11.80 -5.19 11.06
C GLY A 163 12.96 -4.82 11.98
N LYS A 164 12.80 -3.68 12.64
CA LYS A 164 13.60 -3.29 13.81
C LYS A 164 12.87 -3.76 15.06
N GLU A 165 13.61 -3.88 16.16
CA GLU A 165 12.99 -4.07 17.47
C GLU A 165 11.86 -3.05 17.68
N PRO A 166 10.65 -3.49 18.04
CA PRO A 166 9.51 -2.60 18.18
C PRO A 166 9.72 -1.66 19.35
N MET A 167 9.58 -0.37 19.12
CA MET A 167 9.49 0.61 20.19
C MET A 167 8.09 0.54 20.80
N LEU A 168 8.01 0.37 22.11
CA LEU A 168 6.76 0.26 22.84
C LEU A 168 6.28 1.62 23.33
N LEU A 169 4.97 1.75 23.58
CA LEU A 169 4.40 2.97 24.12
C LEU A 169 5.06 3.34 25.46
N GLY A 170 5.40 2.33 26.29
CA GLY A 170 6.10 2.52 27.54
C GLY A 170 7.46 3.19 27.42
N ASP A 171 8.15 3.05 26.28
CA ASP A 171 9.47 3.63 26.04
C ASP A 171 9.44 5.13 25.79
N ILE A 172 8.24 5.69 25.50
CA ILE A 172 8.06 7.12 25.19
C ILE A 172 7.13 7.82 26.15
N ILE A 173 6.49 7.10 27.09
CA ILE A 173 5.65 7.73 28.12
C ILE A 173 6.53 8.58 29.01
N VAL A 174 6.21 9.85 29.10
CA VAL A 174 6.85 10.79 30.02
C VAL A 174 6.32 10.56 31.44
N ASN A 175 7.22 10.27 32.37
CA ASN A 175 6.91 10.20 33.79
C ASN A 175 7.27 11.56 34.44
N GLY A 176 6.30 12.23 35.03
CA GLY A 176 6.54 13.52 35.67
C GLY A 176 5.29 14.39 35.78
N ASP A 177 5.50 15.67 35.99
CA ASP A 177 4.42 16.65 36.03
C ASP A 177 3.94 16.93 34.60
N ILE A 178 2.78 16.37 34.25
CA ILE A 178 2.18 16.47 32.94
C ILE A 178 0.98 17.41 33.03
N ASP A 179 0.88 18.35 32.10
CA ASP A 179 -0.24 19.27 32.02
C ASP A 179 -1.57 18.49 31.93
N LYS A 180 -2.53 18.91 32.80
CA LYS A 180 -3.83 18.23 32.90
C LYS A 180 -4.62 18.23 31.62
N SER A 181 -4.38 19.15 30.69
CA SER A 181 -5.03 19.19 29.37
C SER A 181 -4.74 17.99 28.49
N PHE A 182 -3.69 17.23 28.80
CA PHE A 182 -3.37 15.98 28.08
C PHE A 182 -4.09 14.74 28.61
N PHE A 183 -4.78 14.87 29.75
CA PHE A 183 -5.54 13.76 30.32
C PHE A 183 -7.00 13.81 29.85
N ILE A 184 -7.58 12.63 29.73
CA ILE A 184 -9.01 12.48 29.46
C ILE A 184 -9.77 12.83 30.74
N GLU A 185 -10.79 13.67 30.64
CA GLU A 185 -11.67 13.96 31.74
C GLU A 185 -12.39 12.71 32.24
N ASP A 186 -12.60 12.60 33.55
CA ASP A 186 -13.21 11.40 34.14
C ASP A 186 -14.58 11.07 33.55
N GLU A 187 -15.34 12.08 33.16
CA GLU A 187 -16.66 11.94 32.52
C GLU A 187 -16.59 11.23 31.16
N ASP A 188 -15.49 11.38 30.42
CA ASP A 188 -15.28 10.78 29.10
C ASP A 188 -14.57 9.43 29.17
N LEU A 189 -14.04 9.04 30.32
CA LEU A 189 -13.18 7.86 30.47
C LEU A 189 -13.88 6.55 30.03
N GLU A 190 -15.13 6.36 30.42
CA GLU A 190 -15.90 5.14 30.06
C GLU A 190 -16.18 5.08 28.55
N LYS A 191 -16.44 6.21 27.93
CA LYS A 191 -16.60 6.33 26.47
C LYS A 191 -15.31 5.95 25.74
N TRP A 192 -14.16 6.43 26.22
CA TRP A 192 -12.87 6.11 25.64
C TRP A 192 -12.49 4.63 25.85
N LYS A 193 -12.76 4.06 27.02
CA LYS A 193 -12.59 2.62 27.29
C LYS A 193 -13.42 1.79 26.29
N TYR A 194 -14.68 2.15 26.08
CA TYR A 194 -15.54 1.49 25.10
C TYR A 194 -15.00 1.64 23.67
N MET A 195 -14.57 2.84 23.28
CA MET A 195 -14.07 3.09 21.91
C MET A 195 -12.76 2.37 21.60
N LYS A 196 -11.87 2.25 22.60
CA LYS A 196 -10.54 1.64 22.46
C LYS A 196 -10.50 0.17 22.84
N GLY A 197 -11.46 -0.30 23.62
CA GLY A 197 -11.56 -1.69 24.06
C GLY A 197 -12.01 -2.65 22.97
N ALA A 198 -11.82 -3.93 23.21
CA ALA A 198 -12.43 -4.98 22.39
C ALA A 198 -13.95 -4.89 22.49
N LYS A 199 -14.62 -4.96 21.36
CA LYS A 199 -16.09 -4.91 21.32
C LYS A 199 -16.66 -5.81 20.23
N THR A 200 -17.87 -6.27 20.49
CA THR A 200 -18.66 -7.08 19.58
C THR A 200 -19.93 -6.31 19.25
N ILE A 201 -20.16 -6.04 17.99
CA ILE A 201 -21.30 -5.23 17.51
C ILE A 201 -22.14 -6.08 16.57
N GLU A 202 -23.43 -6.14 16.84
CA GLU A 202 -24.37 -6.71 15.89
C GLU A 202 -24.62 -5.73 14.75
N ARG A 203 -24.52 -6.21 13.53
CA ARG A 203 -24.80 -5.44 12.31
C ARG A 203 -25.80 -6.18 11.43
N THR A 204 -26.65 -5.44 10.80
CA THR A 204 -27.56 -5.97 9.79
C THR A 204 -27.13 -5.52 8.40
N SER A 205 -26.97 -6.48 7.49
CA SER A 205 -26.65 -6.19 6.10
C SER A 205 -27.83 -5.49 5.40
N LYS A 206 -27.58 -4.88 4.24
CA LYS A 206 -28.65 -4.28 3.40
C LYS A 206 -29.70 -5.30 2.95
N THR A 207 -29.37 -6.59 3.01
CA THR A 207 -30.28 -7.71 2.66
C THR A 207 -31.01 -8.29 3.87
N GLY A 208 -30.92 -7.65 5.05
CA GLY A 208 -31.59 -8.09 6.28
C GLY A 208 -30.90 -9.19 7.06
N TYR A 209 -29.72 -9.64 6.63
CA TYR A 209 -28.93 -10.64 7.35
C TYR A 209 -28.19 -10.00 8.52
N SER A 210 -28.42 -10.48 9.74
CA SER A 210 -27.71 -10.05 10.94
C SER A 210 -26.44 -10.86 11.13
N TYR A 211 -25.35 -10.16 11.43
CA TYR A 211 -24.04 -10.76 11.71
C TYR A 211 -23.33 -10.00 12.82
N THR A 212 -22.48 -10.70 13.51
CA THR A 212 -21.67 -10.15 14.59
C THR A 212 -20.32 -9.71 14.04
N PHE A 213 -19.94 -8.47 14.31
CA PHE A 213 -18.64 -7.91 13.97
C PHE A 213 -17.84 -7.68 15.25
N SER A 214 -16.69 -8.33 15.36
CA SER A 214 -15.80 -8.17 16.49
C SER A 214 -14.62 -7.28 16.14
N GLU A 215 -14.41 -6.23 16.92
CA GLU A 215 -13.23 -5.37 16.88
C GLU A 215 -12.33 -5.71 18.06
N GLY A 216 -11.05 -5.97 17.79
CA GLY A 216 -10.05 -6.05 18.83
C GLY A 216 -9.74 -4.67 19.44
N PRO A 217 -9.02 -4.62 20.57
CA PRO A 217 -8.57 -3.35 21.14
C PRO A 217 -7.66 -2.61 20.19
N ILE A 218 -7.77 -1.26 20.18
CA ILE A 218 -6.99 -0.35 19.34
C ILE A 218 -5.85 0.26 20.15
#